data_edaebaeb981e57289cc5b9627fc3b8a5
#
_entry.id   edaebaeb981e57289cc5b9627fc3b8a5
#
_cell.length_a   1.000
_cell.length_b   1.000
_cell.length_c   1.000
_cell.angle_alpha   90.00
_cell.angle_beta   90.00
_cell.angle_gamma   90.00
#
_symmetry.space_group_name_H-M   'P 1'
#
loop_
_entity.id
_entity.type
_entity.pdbx_description
1 polymer ?
#
loop_
_entity_poly.entity_id
_entity_poly.type
_entity_poly.pdbx_seq_one_letter_code
_entity_poly.pdbx_strand_id
1 'polypeptide(L)' 'MAKREDLTVATDDQLQTQLGELKREQFNLRFQSATNQLEKPSRVREVRHTIARIKTLQVARSRDAAKA' A
#
# COMPACT_ATOMS: atom_id res chain seq x y z
N MET A 1 -14.41 4.46 8.25
CA MET A 1 -13.44 3.37 8.27
C MET A 1 -13.06 2.94 6.89
N ALA A 2 -11.78 2.77 6.66
CA ALA A 2 -11.31 2.37 5.34
C ALA A 2 -11.78 0.98 4.97
N LYS A 3 -12.11 0.79 3.72
CA LYS A 3 -12.58 -0.49 3.22
C LYS A 3 -11.49 -1.11 2.36
N ARG A 4 -10.93 -2.18 2.86
CA ARG A 4 -9.81 -2.83 2.18
C ARG A 4 -10.22 -3.41 0.84
N GLU A 5 -11.45 -3.85 0.76
CA GLU A 5 -11.95 -4.44 -0.48
C GLU A 5 -12.04 -3.42 -1.60
N ASP A 6 -11.98 -2.14 -1.27
CA ASP A 6 -12.03 -1.12 -2.32
C ASP A 6 -10.83 -1.19 -3.25
N LEU A 7 -9.76 -1.83 -2.82
CA LEU A 7 -8.60 -1.99 -3.69
C LEU A 7 -8.92 -2.76 -4.95
N THR A 8 -9.84 -3.72 -4.86
CA THR A 8 -10.16 -4.55 -6.02
C THR A 8 -10.93 -3.80 -7.07
N VAL A 9 -11.62 -2.73 -6.69
CA VAL A 9 -12.39 -1.92 -7.66
C VAL A 9 -11.65 -0.65 -8.05
N ALA A 10 -10.50 -0.39 -7.47
CA ALA A 10 -9.74 0.81 -7.78
C ALA A 10 -9.12 0.70 -9.17
N THR A 11 -9.01 1.84 -9.85
CA THR A 11 -8.34 1.86 -11.15
C THR A 11 -6.83 1.75 -10.95
N ASP A 12 -6.13 1.47 -12.05
CA ASP A 12 -4.68 1.37 -11.99
C ASP A 12 -4.05 2.68 -11.51
N ASP A 13 -4.60 3.82 -11.97
CA ASP A 13 -4.09 5.11 -11.53
C ASP A 13 -4.30 5.31 -10.04
N GLN A 14 -5.46 4.89 -9.53
CA GLN A 14 -5.74 5.00 -8.11
C GLN A 14 -4.80 4.12 -7.30
N LEU A 15 -4.54 2.90 -7.78
CA LEU A 15 -3.62 2.01 -7.11
C LEU A 15 -2.22 2.60 -7.09
N GLN A 16 -1.80 3.19 -8.18
CA GLN A 16 -0.48 3.80 -8.28
C GLN A 16 -0.36 4.96 -7.30
N THR A 17 -1.38 5.81 -7.24
CA THR A 17 -1.40 6.94 -6.32
C THR A 17 -1.35 6.48 -4.88
N GLN A 18 -2.18 5.50 -4.53
CA GLN A 18 -2.19 4.97 -3.17
C GLN A 18 -0.85 4.35 -2.81
N LEU A 19 -0.26 3.63 -3.74
CA LEU A 19 1.04 3.02 -3.50
C LEU A 19 2.09 4.07 -3.19
N GLY A 20 2.10 5.16 -3.94
CA GLY A 20 3.04 6.23 -3.70
C GLY A 20 2.85 6.87 -2.33
N GLU A 21 1.59 7.11 -1.96
CA GLU A 21 1.30 7.70 -0.66
C GLU A 21 1.68 6.76 0.48
N LEU A 22 1.40 5.47 0.32
CA LEU A 22 1.72 4.49 1.34
C LEU A 22 3.22 4.32 1.49
N LYS A 23 3.96 4.35 0.40
CA LYS A 23 5.42 4.27 0.49
C LYS A 23 5.99 5.48 1.21
N ARG A 24 5.43 6.65 0.97
CA ARG A 24 5.86 7.86 1.68
C ARG A 24 5.57 7.71 3.17
N GLU A 25 4.38 7.23 3.51
CA GLU A 25 4.03 7.02 4.91
C GLU A 25 4.93 5.98 5.55
N GLN A 26 5.23 4.91 4.84
CA GLN A 26 6.12 3.88 5.34
C GLN A 26 7.50 4.46 5.64
N PHE A 27 7.99 5.31 4.76
CA PHE A 27 9.28 5.94 4.97
C PHE A 27 9.26 6.81 6.23
N ASN A 28 8.19 7.58 6.41
CA ASN A 28 8.06 8.43 7.60
C ASN A 28 7.98 7.59 8.87
N LEU A 29 7.24 6.48 8.82
CA LEU A 29 7.11 5.61 9.97
C LEU A 29 8.45 4.99 10.35
N ARG A 30 9.23 4.61 9.35
CA ARG A 30 10.56 4.06 9.61
C ARG A 30 11.46 5.12 10.24
N PHE A 31 11.34 6.35 9.78
CA PHE A 31 12.11 7.45 10.37
C PHE A 31 11.70 7.66 11.83
N GLN A 32 10.40 7.66 12.11
CA GLN A 32 9.91 7.81 13.47
C GLN A 32 10.40 6.68 14.36
N SER A 33 10.41 5.46 13.84
CA SER A 33 10.91 4.32 14.59
C SER A 33 12.39 4.49 14.95
N ALA A 34 13.16 5.00 14.00
CA ALA A 34 14.59 5.20 14.23
C ALA A 34 14.86 6.26 15.30
N THR A 35 13.93 7.21 15.46
CA THR A 35 14.09 8.27 16.46
C THR A 35 13.29 8.01 17.73
N ASN A 36 12.73 6.80 17.85
CA ASN A 36 11.91 6.41 19.01
C ASN A 36 10.68 7.29 19.18
N GLN A 37 10.14 7.78 18.08
CA GLN A 37 8.93 8.61 18.12
C GLN A 37 7.71 7.89 17.55
N LEU A 38 7.85 6.60 17.30
CA LEU A 38 6.75 5.82 16.74
C LEU A 38 5.69 5.58 17.80
N GLU A 39 4.47 6.08 17.54
CA GLU A 39 3.39 5.96 18.50
C GLU A 39 2.52 4.74 18.26
N LYS A 40 2.39 4.30 16.99
CA LYS A 40 1.51 3.20 16.65
C LYS A 40 2.23 2.18 15.81
N PRO A 41 2.83 1.18 16.44
CA PRO A 41 3.52 0.13 15.67
C PRO A 41 2.59 -0.62 14.72
N SER A 42 1.30 -0.73 15.08
CA SER A 42 0.34 -1.42 14.24
C SER A 42 0.18 -0.72 12.89
N ARG A 43 0.39 0.59 12.83
CA ARG A 43 0.28 1.31 11.57
C ARG A 43 1.34 0.86 10.57
N VAL A 44 2.53 0.53 11.07
CA VAL A 44 3.60 0.02 10.22
C VAL A 44 3.14 -1.26 9.52
N ARG A 45 2.52 -2.15 10.27
CA ARG A 45 2.01 -3.40 9.69
C ARG A 45 0.92 -3.14 8.67
N GLU A 46 -0.02 -2.26 9.01
CA GLU A 46 -1.10 -1.93 8.10
C GLU A 46 -0.58 -1.41 6.77
N VAL A 47 0.37 -0.48 6.83
CA VAL A 47 0.93 0.09 5.63
C VAL A 47 1.62 -0.98 4.80
N ARG A 48 2.42 -1.82 5.43
CA ARG A 48 3.10 -2.90 4.74
C ARG A 48 2.12 -3.84 4.06
N HIS A 49 1.07 -4.22 4.78
CA HIS A 49 0.06 -5.13 4.22
C HIS A 49 -0.64 -4.51 3.03
N THR A 50 -0.99 -3.24 3.14
CA THR A 50 -1.70 -2.56 2.06
C THR A 50 -0.80 -2.44 0.83
N ILE A 51 0.46 -2.09 1.03
CA ILE A 51 1.40 -2.00 -0.08
C ILE A 51 1.52 -3.35 -0.77
N ALA A 52 1.63 -4.43 0.01
CA ALA A 52 1.73 -5.76 -0.56
C ALA A 52 0.50 -6.12 -1.37
N ARG A 53 -0.69 -5.77 -0.88
CA ARG A 53 -1.93 -6.03 -1.60
C ARG A 53 -1.99 -5.26 -2.91
N ILE A 54 -1.60 -4.00 -2.88
CA ILE A 54 -1.62 -3.19 -4.09
C ILE A 54 -0.67 -3.76 -5.12
N LYS A 55 0.53 -4.13 -4.70
CA LYS A 55 1.50 -4.71 -5.62
C LYS A 55 0.98 -6.02 -6.21
N THR A 56 0.34 -6.85 -5.38
CA THR A 56 -0.22 -8.10 -5.85
C THR A 56 -1.29 -7.86 -6.91
N LEU A 57 -2.16 -6.87 -6.66
CA LEU A 57 -3.19 -6.53 -7.62
C LEU A 57 -2.60 -6.02 -8.91
N GLN A 58 -1.58 -5.19 -8.83
CA GLN A 58 -0.93 -4.66 -10.03
C GLN A 58 -0.31 -5.78 -10.85
N VAL A 59 0.33 -6.72 -10.20
CA VAL A 59 0.92 -7.85 -10.90
C VAL A 59 -0.17 -8.71 -11.54
N ALA A 60 -1.24 -8.98 -10.81
CA ALA A 60 -2.34 -9.78 -11.34
C ALA A 60 -2.96 -9.13 -12.56
N ARG A 61 -3.19 -7.83 -12.51
CA ARG A 61 -3.76 -7.11 -13.63
C ARG A 61 -2.82 -7.10 -14.83
N SER A 62 -1.53 -6.99 -14.55
CA SER A 62 -0.53 -7.02 -15.60
C SER A 62 -0.52 -8.39 -16.28
N ARG A 63 -0.64 -9.45 -15.51
CA ARG A 63 -0.69 -10.79 -16.08
C ARG A 63 -1.94 -10.99 -16.94
N ASP A 64 -3.07 -10.51 -16.45
CA ASP A 64 -4.31 -10.64 -17.20
C ASP A 64 -4.22 -9.88 -18.51
N ALA A 65 -3.64 -8.69 -18.48
CA ALA A 65 -3.46 -7.91 -19.68
C ALA A 65 -2.52 -8.63 -20.66
N ALA A 66 -1.48 -9.26 -20.14
CA ALA A 66 -0.54 -9.97 -20.98
C ALA A 66 -1.18 -11.20 -21.63
N LYS A 67 -2.10 -11.83 -20.94
CA LYS A 67 -2.80 -12.99 -21.48
C LYS A 67 -3.81 -12.61 -22.55
N ALA A 68 -4.37 -11.43 -22.43
CA ALA A 68 -5.34 -10.98 -23.39
C ALA A 68 -4.71 -10.74 -24.73
#